data_9d58e86a15663b0cd86f7aaf6ebb4e9a
#
_entry.id   9d58e86a15663b0cd86f7aaf6ebb4e9a
#
_cell.length_a   1.000
_cell.length_b   1.000
_cell.length_c   1.000
_cell.angle_alpha   90.00
_cell.angle_beta   90.00
_cell.angle_gamma   90.00
#
_symmetry.space_group_name_H-M   'P 1'
#
loop_
_entity.id
_entity.type
_entity.pdbx_description
1 polymer ?
#
loop_
_entity_poly.entity_id
_entity_poly.type
_entity_poly.pdbx_seq_one_letter_code
_entity_poly.pdbx_strand_id
1 'polypeptide(L)'
;QSNIAFSIYDGDIKDGSSKCTDDIYTDAVKMFGTLVKPVVYVPGDNEWTDCHRTNNGGFDGLERLNHLRKIMFPTANSLGQTTMPLQHQGKLGEKYVENTRFSHGPVVFAGLNVPGSNNNVVLSAKECTNKSARTPAQCDASNAEYLERDAANVVWLEQTFQQAKDTGAQGVVLVIQADPGFDLPETEEVDESQQPRFNGYRNFVAQVIKQTEGFKGQVLLVHGDTHFFKVDKPLYSPAKLLPNLTRLQTFGSPSLHWVKVTVDAGSDQLFQIQPVIVRQP
;
A
#
# COMPACT_ATOMS: atom_id res chain seq x y z
N GLN A 1 8.72 24.71 3.91
CA GLN A 1 8.33 23.47 4.63
C GLN A 1 6.82 23.50 4.78
N SER A 2 6.14 22.47 4.24
CA SER A 2 4.69 22.33 4.40
C SER A 2 4.38 22.02 5.87
N ASN A 3 3.31 22.63 6.40
CA ASN A 3 2.83 22.31 7.73
C ASN A 3 2.06 20.98 7.69
N ILE A 4 2.78 19.85 7.84
CA ILE A 4 2.23 18.49 7.88
C ILE A 4 2.51 17.86 9.24
N ALA A 5 1.62 16.98 9.69
CA ALA A 5 1.82 16.23 10.93
C ALA A 5 2.80 15.06 10.73
N PHE A 6 2.64 14.33 9.62
CA PHE A 6 3.47 13.21 9.18
C PHE A 6 3.34 13.05 7.66
N SER A 7 4.17 12.21 7.07
CA SER A 7 4.02 11.73 5.69
C SER A 7 3.86 10.22 5.64
N ILE A 8 3.18 9.74 4.61
CA ILE A 8 3.09 8.32 4.27
C ILE A 8 3.75 8.15 2.92
N TYR A 9 4.60 7.15 2.81
CA TYR A 9 5.26 6.73 1.58
C TYR A 9 4.70 5.37 1.17
N ASP A 10 3.98 5.34 0.08
CA ASP A 10 3.16 4.22 -0.37
C ASP A 10 3.86 3.28 -1.34
N GLY A 11 5.14 2.99 -1.06
CA GLY A 11 5.92 1.98 -1.78
C GLY A 11 6.81 2.53 -2.89
N ASP A 12 7.53 1.63 -3.54
CA ASP A 12 8.42 1.91 -4.68
C ASP A 12 9.58 2.84 -4.33
N ILE A 13 10.42 2.42 -3.35
CA ILE A 13 11.66 3.13 -3.00
C ILE A 13 12.72 3.10 -4.11
N LYS A 14 12.47 2.36 -5.16
CA LYS A 14 13.27 2.29 -6.39
C LYS A 14 12.36 2.17 -7.62
N ASP A 15 12.90 2.41 -8.80
CA ASP A 15 12.19 2.16 -10.06
C ASP A 15 12.12 0.65 -10.39
N GLY A 16 11.22 0.27 -11.31
CA GLY A 16 10.98 -1.11 -11.71
C GLY A 16 12.12 -1.79 -12.47
N SER A 17 13.26 -1.11 -12.72
CA SER A 17 14.39 -1.64 -13.48
C SER A 17 15.72 -1.64 -12.72
N SER A 18 15.83 -0.96 -11.60
CA SER A 18 17.02 -0.96 -10.74
C SER A 18 17.15 -2.27 -9.97
N LYS A 19 18.39 -2.68 -9.69
CA LYS A 19 18.67 -3.92 -8.94
C LYS A 19 18.24 -3.79 -7.47
N CYS A 20 17.73 -4.86 -6.90
CA CYS A 20 17.33 -4.93 -5.49
C CYS A 20 18.51 -5.23 -4.55
N THR A 21 19.58 -4.45 -4.63
CA THR A 21 20.75 -4.59 -3.77
C THR A 21 20.50 -4.04 -2.36
N ASP A 22 21.28 -4.44 -1.37
CA ASP A 22 21.05 -4.05 0.04
C ASP A 22 21.15 -2.54 0.29
N ASP A 23 21.96 -1.85 -0.50
CA ASP A 23 22.14 -0.40 -0.43
C ASP A 23 20.86 0.39 -0.75
N ILE A 24 19.98 -0.12 -1.61
CA ILE A 24 18.69 0.55 -1.90
C ILE A 24 17.86 0.78 -0.64
N TYR A 25 17.75 -0.23 0.21
CA TYR A 25 16.97 -0.13 1.46
C TYR A 25 17.65 0.80 2.47
N THR A 26 18.97 0.67 2.61
CA THR A 26 19.73 1.54 3.53
C THR A 26 19.73 3.00 3.09
N ASP A 27 19.78 3.26 1.78
CA ASP A 27 19.72 4.62 1.24
C ASP A 27 18.31 5.22 1.36
N ALA A 28 17.26 4.40 1.20
CA ALA A 28 15.88 4.82 1.49
C ALA A 28 15.71 5.23 2.97
N VAL A 29 16.23 4.44 3.92
CA VAL A 29 16.19 4.80 5.34
C VAL A 29 16.96 6.09 5.62
N LYS A 30 18.15 6.27 5.00
CA LYS A 30 18.92 7.52 5.11
C LYS A 30 18.11 8.70 4.57
N MET A 31 17.47 8.53 3.40
CA MET A 31 16.64 9.56 2.78
C MET A 31 15.46 9.93 3.68
N PHE A 32 14.72 8.94 4.21
CA PHE A 32 13.65 9.19 5.17
C PHE A 32 14.15 9.87 6.44
N GLY A 33 15.35 9.52 6.92
CA GLY A 33 16.02 10.17 8.05
C GLY A 33 16.38 11.64 7.84
N THR A 34 16.30 12.17 6.60
CA THR A 34 16.44 13.62 6.34
C THR A 34 15.15 14.40 6.56
N LEU A 35 14.01 13.72 6.62
CA LEU A 35 12.70 14.34 6.80
C LEU A 35 12.45 14.64 8.27
N VAL A 36 12.10 15.88 8.58
CA VAL A 36 11.92 16.34 9.97
C VAL A 36 10.73 15.66 10.64
N LYS A 37 9.65 15.43 9.89
CA LYS A 37 8.40 14.85 10.41
C LYS A 37 8.40 13.34 10.31
N PRO A 38 7.55 12.63 11.09
CA PRO A 38 7.39 11.19 11.00
C PRO A 38 7.08 10.74 9.58
N VAL A 39 7.66 9.61 9.18
CA VAL A 39 7.40 8.96 7.89
C VAL A 39 6.91 7.54 8.14
N VAL A 40 5.69 7.26 7.70
CA VAL A 40 5.14 5.90 7.68
C VAL A 40 5.43 5.32 6.30
N TYR A 41 6.01 4.13 6.26
CA TYR A 41 6.36 3.46 5.03
C TYR A 41 5.46 2.24 4.81
N VAL A 42 5.00 2.04 3.58
CA VAL A 42 4.26 0.87 3.11
C VAL A 42 5.06 0.24 1.97
N PRO A 43 5.31 -1.08 1.95
CA PRO A 43 6.08 -1.72 0.89
C PRO A 43 5.36 -1.70 -0.47
N GLY A 44 6.12 -1.46 -1.55
CA GLY A 44 5.70 -1.65 -2.92
C GLY A 44 6.23 -2.93 -3.54
N ASP A 45 5.92 -3.17 -4.81
CA ASP A 45 6.36 -4.38 -5.52
C ASP A 45 7.81 -4.27 -6.00
N ASN A 46 8.27 -3.08 -6.33
CA ASN A 46 9.61 -2.87 -6.87
C ASN A 46 10.73 -3.27 -5.89
N GLU A 47 10.50 -3.18 -4.60
CA GLU A 47 11.50 -3.50 -3.57
C GLU A 47 11.46 -4.93 -3.04
N TRP A 48 10.52 -5.79 -3.51
CA TRP A 48 10.57 -7.19 -3.12
C TRP A 48 9.95 -8.17 -4.13
N THR A 49 8.67 -8.06 -4.51
CA THR A 49 8.04 -9.03 -5.43
C THR A 49 8.77 -9.07 -6.77
N ASP A 50 9.12 -7.91 -7.32
CA ASP A 50 9.73 -7.76 -8.64
C ASP A 50 11.23 -8.01 -8.68
N CYS A 51 11.87 -8.17 -7.54
CA CYS A 51 13.30 -8.39 -7.43
C CYS A 51 13.78 -9.68 -8.14
N HIS A 52 12.85 -10.60 -8.40
CA HIS A 52 13.13 -11.83 -9.17
C HIS A 52 13.42 -11.58 -10.66
N ARG A 53 13.02 -10.43 -11.19
CA ARG A 53 13.25 -10.10 -12.61
C ARG A 53 14.74 -10.00 -12.89
N THR A 54 15.17 -10.48 -14.06
CA THR A 54 16.59 -10.53 -14.41
C THR A 54 17.23 -9.14 -14.49
N ASN A 55 16.48 -8.14 -14.95
CA ASN A 55 16.93 -6.74 -14.94
C ASN A 55 17.01 -6.13 -13.53
N ASN A 56 16.26 -6.67 -12.57
CA ASN A 56 16.29 -6.24 -11.16
C ASN A 56 17.31 -7.03 -10.32
N GLY A 57 18.14 -7.84 -10.97
CA GLY A 57 19.23 -8.58 -10.36
C GLY A 57 18.92 -10.05 -10.06
N GLY A 58 17.66 -10.51 -10.24
CA GLY A 58 17.28 -11.91 -10.08
C GLY A 58 17.32 -12.40 -8.63
N PHE A 59 17.01 -11.53 -7.68
CA PHE A 59 16.97 -11.88 -6.25
C PHE A 59 15.71 -12.70 -5.90
N ASP A 60 15.77 -13.45 -4.84
CA ASP A 60 14.58 -14.07 -4.26
C ASP A 60 13.68 -13.01 -3.59
N GLY A 61 12.44 -12.87 -4.07
CA GLY A 61 11.50 -11.87 -3.55
C GLY A 61 11.21 -12.03 -2.05
N LEU A 62 11.11 -13.28 -1.57
CA LEU A 62 10.84 -13.55 -0.15
C LEU A 62 12.06 -13.25 0.74
N GLU A 63 13.25 -13.48 0.23
CA GLU A 63 14.47 -13.06 0.90
C GLU A 63 14.54 -11.54 0.99
N ARG A 64 14.22 -10.83 -0.11
CA ARG A 64 14.15 -9.35 -0.13
C ARG A 64 13.09 -8.80 0.82
N LEU A 65 11.92 -9.41 0.89
CA LEU A 65 10.89 -9.04 1.87
C LEU A 65 11.39 -9.18 3.31
N ASN A 66 12.09 -10.29 3.61
CA ASN A 66 12.68 -10.48 4.94
C ASN A 66 13.80 -9.46 5.25
N HIS A 67 14.59 -9.08 4.25
CA HIS A 67 15.60 -8.03 4.38
C HIS A 67 14.94 -6.66 4.61
N LEU A 68 13.95 -6.32 3.80
CA LEU A 68 13.14 -5.10 3.92
C LEU A 68 12.56 -4.96 5.34
N ARG A 69 11.94 -6.01 5.88
CA ARG A 69 11.37 -6.02 7.23
C ARG A 69 12.39 -5.63 8.30
N LYS A 70 13.62 -6.11 8.18
CA LYS A 70 14.72 -5.80 9.13
C LYS A 70 15.21 -4.36 9.02
N ILE A 71 15.29 -3.83 7.81
CA ILE A 71 15.89 -2.52 7.56
C ILE A 71 14.87 -1.40 7.73
N MET A 72 13.64 -1.58 7.22
CA MET A 72 12.61 -0.53 7.21
C MET A 72 11.80 -0.48 8.51
N PHE A 73 11.75 -1.59 9.27
CA PHE A 73 10.98 -1.70 10.52
C PHE A 73 11.85 -2.16 11.70
N PRO A 74 12.95 -1.43 12.01
CA PRO A 74 13.88 -1.84 13.09
C PRO A 74 13.31 -1.57 14.48
N THR A 75 12.29 -0.74 14.61
CA THR A 75 11.65 -0.34 15.86
C THR A 75 10.14 -0.27 15.69
N ALA A 76 9.40 -0.14 16.79
CA ALA A 76 7.96 0.07 16.77
C ALA A 76 7.55 1.52 16.45
N ASN A 77 8.45 2.34 15.93
CA ASN A 77 8.18 3.72 15.57
C ASN A 77 8.28 3.93 14.05
N SER A 78 7.65 5.00 13.57
CA SER A 78 7.84 5.49 12.22
C SER A 78 9.29 5.87 11.93
N LEU A 79 9.62 6.05 10.68
CA LEU A 79 10.86 6.66 10.22
C LEU A 79 10.79 8.20 10.38
N GLY A 80 11.86 8.91 9.98
CA GLY A 80 11.99 10.37 10.09
C GLY A 80 12.86 10.79 11.26
N GLN A 81 13.19 12.09 11.35
CA GLN A 81 13.96 12.65 12.48
C GLN A 81 13.14 12.68 13.76
N THR A 82 11.88 13.14 13.66
CA THR A 82 10.88 12.91 14.70
C THR A 82 10.10 11.66 14.35
N THR A 83 9.81 10.84 15.35
CA THR A 83 9.11 9.58 15.16
C THR A 83 7.79 9.56 15.92
N MET A 84 6.87 8.70 15.52
CA MET A 84 5.64 8.41 16.26
C MET A 84 5.49 6.90 16.44
N PRO A 85 4.87 6.45 17.55
CA PRO A 85 4.65 5.03 17.79
C PRO A 85 3.65 4.46 16.77
N LEU A 86 3.94 3.27 16.28
CA LEU A 86 3.08 2.49 15.40
C LEU A 86 2.71 1.17 16.07
N GLN A 87 1.46 0.73 15.87
CA GLN A 87 1.10 -0.65 16.11
C GLN A 87 1.52 -1.46 14.89
N HIS A 88 2.08 -2.63 15.11
CA HIS A 88 2.45 -3.57 14.05
C HIS A 88 1.62 -4.84 14.20
N GLN A 89 1.26 -5.48 13.08
CA GLN A 89 0.56 -6.75 13.12
C GLN A 89 1.47 -7.88 13.60
N GLY A 90 2.70 -7.90 13.12
CA GLY A 90 3.74 -8.84 13.57
C GLY A 90 4.66 -8.24 14.62
N LYS A 91 5.49 -9.08 15.21
CA LYS A 91 6.58 -8.63 16.07
C LYS A 91 7.75 -8.10 15.25
N LEU A 92 8.56 -7.24 15.86
CA LEU A 92 9.77 -6.71 15.21
C LEU A 92 10.68 -7.87 14.75
N GLY A 93 11.09 -7.79 13.48
CA GLY A 93 11.91 -8.81 12.83
C GLY A 93 11.16 -10.06 12.34
N GLU A 94 9.85 -10.16 12.57
CA GLU A 94 9.01 -11.27 12.15
C GLU A 94 8.10 -10.88 10.97
N LYS A 95 7.30 -11.86 10.47
CA LYS A 95 6.30 -11.66 9.42
C LYS A 95 5.27 -10.61 9.83
N TYR A 96 4.80 -9.83 8.86
CA TYR A 96 3.75 -8.82 8.95
C TYR A 96 4.08 -7.59 9.82
N VAL A 97 5.35 -7.41 10.23
CA VAL A 97 5.79 -6.19 10.92
C VAL A 97 5.58 -4.95 10.05
N GLU A 98 5.57 -5.10 8.75
CA GLU A 98 5.30 -4.07 7.76
C GLU A 98 3.85 -3.57 7.74
N ASN A 99 2.90 -4.37 8.25
CA ASN A 99 1.53 -3.92 8.43
C ASN A 99 1.44 -3.07 9.69
N THR A 100 1.15 -1.78 9.50
CA THR A 100 1.19 -0.79 10.57
C THR A 100 -0.16 -0.13 10.79
N ARG A 101 -0.41 0.38 12.00
CA ARG A 101 -1.62 1.12 12.34
C ARG A 101 -1.33 2.19 13.39
N PHE A 102 -2.02 3.32 13.30
CA PHE A 102 -1.97 4.40 14.28
C PHE A 102 -3.25 5.23 14.21
N SER A 103 -3.49 6.05 15.23
CA SER A 103 -4.58 7.03 15.22
C SER A 103 -4.00 8.44 15.22
N HIS A 104 -4.61 9.34 14.45
CA HIS A 104 -4.29 10.77 14.48
C HIS A 104 -5.59 11.58 14.35
N GLY A 105 -5.88 12.39 15.37
CA GLY A 105 -7.18 13.06 15.47
C GLY A 105 -8.33 12.04 15.43
N PRO A 106 -9.40 12.30 14.67
CA PRO A 106 -10.58 11.42 14.60
C PRO A 106 -10.42 10.30 13.56
N VAL A 107 -9.21 9.96 13.15
CA VAL A 107 -8.97 8.99 12.05
C VAL A 107 -8.01 7.88 12.48
N VAL A 108 -8.35 6.66 12.10
CA VAL A 108 -7.46 5.49 12.20
C VAL A 108 -6.81 5.26 10.84
N PHE A 109 -5.49 5.15 10.83
CA PHE A 109 -4.66 4.89 9.66
C PHE A 109 -4.11 3.46 9.71
N ALA A 110 -4.12 2.75 8.59
CA ALA A 110 -3.49 1.45 8.45
C ALA A 110 -2.72 1.35 7.13
N GLY A 111 -1.45 0.98 7.22
CA GLY A 111 -0.65 0.52 6.09
C GLY A 111 -0.72 -1.01 6.01
N LEU A 112 -0.88 -1.53 4.80
CA LEU A 112 -0.94 -2.96 4.53
C LEU A 112 -0.01 -3.31 3.36
N ASN A 113 0.74 -4.39 3.51
CA ASN A 113 1.55 -4.93 2.42
C ASN A 113 0.65 -5.63 1.40
N VAL A 114 0.17 -4.84 0.45
CA VAL A 114 -0.57 -5.28 -0.75
C VAL A 114 0.14 -4.64 -1.94
N PRO A 115 1.20 -5.30 -2.47
CA PRO A 115 2.04 -4.75 -3.53
C PRO A 115 1.42 -4.95 -4.90
N GLY A 116 1.92 -4.21 -5.88
CA GLY A 116 1.70 -4.45 -7.30
C GLY A 116 2.05 -5.88 -7.73
N SER A 117 2.22 -6.07 -9.03
CA SER A 117 2.60 -7.39 -9.59
C SER A 117 1.70 -8.53 -9.10
N ASN A 118 0.38 -8.30 -9.18
CA ASN A 118 -0.66 -9.24 -8.78
C ASN A 118 -0.50 -9.76 -7.33
N ASN A 119 -0.06 -8.89 -6.42
CA ASN A 119 0.09 -9.22 -5.00
C ASN A 119 0.98 -10.46 -4.75
N ASN A 120 2.05 -10.62 -5.55
CA ASN A 120 2.97 -11.78 -5.54
C ASN A 120 2.38 -13.11 -6.05
N VAL A 121 1.18 -13.11 -6.65
CA VAL A 121 0.57 -14.32 -7.23
C VAL A 121 1.23 -14.66 -8.56
N VAL A 122 1.66 -15.90 -8.70
CA VAL A 122 2.21 -16.46 -9.94
C VAL A 122 1.17 -17.38 -10.58
N LEU A 123 0.63 -16.97 -11.73
CA LEU A 123 -0.51 -17.63 -12.37
C LEU A 123 -0.13 -18.85 -13.21
N SER A 124 1.11 -18.96 -13.66
CA SER A 124 1.53 -20.04 -14.54
C SER A 124 3.03 -20.30 -14.50
N ALA A 125 3.44 -21.49 -14.94
CA ALA A 125 4.85 -21.83 -15.10
C ALA A 125 5.58 -20.90 -16.09
N LYS A 126 4.88 -20.40 -17.12
CA LYS A 126 5.44 -19.43 -18.07
C LYS A 126 5.73 -18.09 -17.38
N GLU A 127 4.81 -17.60 -16.57
CA GLU A 127 5.00 -16.37 -15.81
C GLU A 127 6.13 -16.51 -14.78
N CYS A 128 6.20 -17.68 -14.13
CA CYS A 128 7.26 -17.98 -13.17
C CYS A 128 8.66 -17.71 -13.72
N THR A 129 8.92 -18.10 -14.98
CA THR A 129 10.26 -18.06 -15.59
C THR A 129 10.45 -16.96 -16.62
N ASN A 130 9.38 -16.25 -17.03
CA ASN A 130 9.48 -15.22 -18.06
C ASN A 130 10.23 -13.99 -17.52
N LYS A 131 11.42 -13.69 -18.09
CA LYS A 131 12.30 -12.61 -17.65
C LYS A 131 12.60 -12.64 -16.15
N SER A 132 12.59 -13.81 -15.56
CA SER A 132 12.69 -14.07 -14.12
C SER A 132 13.80 -15.08 -13.84
N ALA A 133 14.51 -14.91 -12.73
CA ALA A 133 15.48 -15.87 -12.22
C ALA A 133 14.87 -16.90 -11.25
N ARG A 134 13.55 -16.86 -11.02
CA ARG A 134 12.87 -17.79 -10.10
C ARG A 134 12.95 -19.23 -10.58
N THR A 135 13.11 -20.13 -9.64
CA THR A 135 12.86 -21.57 -9.83
C THR A 135 11.36 -21.87 -9.62
N PRO A 136 10.85 -23.02 -10.11
CA PRO A 136 9.48 -23.44 -9.79
C PRO A 136 9.17 -23.45 -8.30
N ALA A 137 10.10 -23.93 -7.48
CA ALA A 137 9.94 -23.96 -6.02
C ALA A 137 9.81 -22.55 -5.41
N GLN A 138 10.50 -21.55 -5.94
CA GLN A 138 10.32 -20.16 -5.51
C GLN A 138 8.97 -19.58 -5.93
N CYS A 139 8.43 -20.00 -7.06
CA CYS A 139 7.09 -19.59 -7.49
C CYS A 139 6.00 -20.22 -6.61
N ASP A 140 6.16 -21.49 -6.22
CA ASP A 140 5.27 -22.13 -5.26
C ASP A 140 5.34 -21.44 -3.89
N ALA A 141 6.55 -21.07 -3.45
CA ALA A 141 6.74 -20.31 -2.23
C ALA A 141 6.12 -18.89 -2.28
N SER A 142 6.18 -18.21 -3.43
CA SER A 142 5.50 -16.94 -3.65
C SER A 142 3.98 -17.05 -3.49
N ASN A 143 3.38 -18.08 -4.09
CA ASN A 143 1.94 -18.33 -3.96
C ASN A 143 1.54 -18.71 -2.52
N ALA A 144 2.37 -19.48 -1.82
CA ALA A 144 2.13 -19.81 -0.42
C ALA A 144 2.22 -18.56 0.48
N GLU A 145 3.22 -17.71 0.25
CA GLU A 145 3.39 -16.42 0.94
C GLU A 145 2.18 -15.52 0.72
N TYR A 146 1.74 -15.39 -0.54
CA TYR A 146 0.55 -14.61 -0.88
C TYR A 146 -0.66 -15.04 -0.04
N LEU A 147 -0.98 -16.33 -0.02
CA LEU A 147 -2.14 -16.84 0.72
C LEU A 147 -2.05 -16.56 2.21
N GLU A 148 -0.86 -16.71 2.79
CA GLU A 148 -0.63 -16.47 4.22
C GLU A 148 -0.73 -14.97 4.56
N ARG A 149 -0.11 -14.10 3.75
CA ARG A 149 -0.15 -12.66 3.95
C ARG A 149 -1.52 -12.06 3.67
N ASP A 150 -2.22 -12.52 2.64
CA ASP A 150 -3.57 -12.05 2.34
C ASP A 150 -4.54 -12.36 3.49
N ALA A 151 -4.47 -13.56 4.07
CA ALA A 151 -5.23 -13.89 5.27
C ALA A 151 -4.88 -12.99 6.47
N ALA A 152 -3.59 -12.69 6.66
CA ALA A 152 -3.15 -11.77 7.70
C ALA A 152 -3.65 -10.35 7.45
N ASN A 153 -3.60 -9.87 6.20
CA ASN A 153 -4.12 -8.56 5.81
C ASN A 153 -5.62 -8.42 6.10
N VAL A 154 -6.40 -9.47 5.83
CA VAL A 154 -7.84 -9.50 6.15
C VAL A 154 -8.07 -9.29 7.65
N VAL A 155 -7.34 -10.02 8.48
CA VAL A 155 -7.42 -9.87 9.95
C VAL A 155 -7.03 -8.46 10.39
N TRP A 156 -5.96 -7.89 9.81
CA TRP A 156 -5.51 -6.55 10.16
C TRP A 156 -6.52 -5.48 9.74
N LEU A 157 -7.12 -5.64 8.57
CA LEU A 157 -8.17 -4.78 8.07
C LEU A 157 -9.40 -4.81 9.00
N GLU A 158 -9.88 -6.00 9.37
CA GLU A 158 -11.00 -6.16 10.30
C GLU A 158 -10.73 -5.50 11.66
N GLN A 159 -9.55 -5.73 12.23
CA GLN A 159 -9.13 -5.10 13.48
C GLN A 159 -9.03 -3.59 13.37
N THR A 160 -8.63 -3.06 12.21
CA THR A 160 -8.55 -1.61 11.97
C THR A 160 -9.94 -0.97 12.01
N PHE A 161 -10.90 -1.56 11.33
CA PHE A 161 -12.28 -1.07 11.37
C PHE A 161 -12.94 -1.28 12.74
N GLN A 162 -12.61 -2.37 13.43
CA GLN A 162 -13.11 -2.58 14.79
C GLN A 162 -12.56 -1.51 15.74
N GLN A 163 -11.26 -1.20 15.69
CA GLN A 163 -10.68 -0.09 16.46
C GLN A 163 -11.35 1.25 16.14
N ALA A 164 -11.61 1.53 14.86
CA ALA A 164 -12.28 2.77 14.47
C ALA A 164 -13.71 2.88 15.06
N LYS A 165 -14.45 1.76 15.08
CA LYS A 165 -15.78 1.68 15.70
C LYS A 165 -15.70 1.87 17.22
N ASP A 166 -14.79 1.18 17.89
CA ASP A 166 -14.63 1.19 19.35
C ASP A 166 -14.21 2.57 19.88
N THR A 167 -13.42 3.31 19.09
CA THR A 167 -12.96 4.66 19.45
C THR A 167 -13.85 5.77 18.94
N GLY A 168 -14.94 5.46 18.21
CA GLY A 168 -15.83 6.46 17.61
C GLY A 168 -15.13 7.30 16.53
N ALA A 169 -14.16 6.73 15.83
CA ALA A 169 -13.43 7.42 14.76
C ALA A 169 -14.40 7.84 13.64
N GLN A 170 -14.17 9.05 13.10
CA GLN A 170 -14.95 9.58 11.98
C GLN A 170 -14.46 9.05 10.62
N GLY A 171 -13.22 8.55 10.57
CA GLY A 171 -12.65 8.02 9.34
C GLY A 171 -11.62 6.93 9.52
N VAL A 172 -11.42 6.17 8.44
CA VAL A 172 -10.35 5.20 8.27
C VAL A 172 -9.58 5.53 7.01
N VAL A 173 -8.24 5.54 7.09
CA VAL A 173 -7.36 5.64 5.93
C VAL A 173 -6.62 4.32 5.78
N LEU A 174 -6.82 3.68 4.65
CA LEU A 174 -6.11 2.46 4.25
C LEU A 174 -5.05 2.84 3.22
N VAL A 175 -3.82 2.40 3.41
CA VAL A 175 -2.71 2.66 2.48
C VAL A 175 -2.13 1.34 2.01
N ILE A 176 -2.11 1.15 0.71
CA ILE A 176 -1.47 0.03 0.01
C ILE A 176 -0.60 0.60 -1.11
N GLN A 177 0.21 -0.20 -1.78
CA GLN A 177 0.92 0.27 -2.97
C GLN A 177 0.17 -0.06 -4.26
N ALA A 178 -0.37 -1.27 -4.38
CA ALA A 178 -0.99 -1.77 -5.61
C ALA A 178 -2.19 -0.96 -6.10
N ASP A 179 -2.34 -0.85 -7.41
CA ASP A 179 -3.64 -0.62 -8.05
C ASP A 179 -4.36 -1.97 -8.22
N PRO A 180 -5.42 -2.24 -7.47
CA PRO A 180 -6.10 -3.53 -7.53
C PRO A 180 -7.09 -3.68 -8.70
N GLY A 181 -7.03 -2.81 -9.71
CA GLY A 181 -7.89 -2.88 -10.89
C GLY A 181 -9.28 -2.27 -10.67
N PHE A 182 -9.32 -1.09 -10.12
CA PHE A 182 -10.59 -0.36 -9.91
C PHE A 182 -11.11 0.41 -11.13
N ASP A 183 -10.37 0.42 -12.23
CA ASP A 183 -10.75 1.21 -13.39
C ASP A 183 -11.87 0.50 -14.18
N LEU A 184 -13.07 0.91 -13.85
CA LEU A 184 -14.28 0.64 -14.60
C LEU A 184 -14.87 2.00 -15.01
N PRO A 185 -14.43 2.62 -16.11
CA PRO A 185 -15.24 3.64 -16.72
C PRO A 185 -16.57 3.01 -17.15
N GLU A 186 -17.68 3.69 -16.95
CA GLU A 186 -19.02 3.26 -17.40
C GLU A 186 -19.07 2.89 -18.90
N THR A 187 -18.05 3.26 -19.64
CA THR A 187 -17.90 3.03 -21.08
C THR A 187 -17.06 1.82 -21.44
N GLU A 188 -16.41 1.15 -20.47
CA GLU A 188 -15.62 -0.04 -20.75
C GLU A 188 -16.47 -1.30 -20.67
N GLU A 189 -16.40 -2.13 -21.71
CA GLU A 189 -17.11 -3.41 -21.81
C GLU A 189 -16.53 -4.48 -20.86
N VAL A 190 -15.33 -4.27 -20.33
CA VAL A 190 -14.59 -5.29 -19.56
C VAL A 190 -14.27 -4.78 -18.15
N ASP A 191 -14.77 -5.51 -17.18
CA ASP A 191 -14.38 -5.34 -15.78
C ASP A 191 -12.91 -5.75 -15.59
N GLU A 192 -12.00 -4.79 -15.43
CA GLU A 192 -10.58 -5.06 -15.23
C GLU A 192 -10.30 -5.94 -14.02
N SER A 193 -11.07 -5.78 -12.94
CA SER A 193 -10.92 -6.57 -11.72
C SER A 193 -11.10 -8.08 -11.93
N GLN A 194 -11.78 -8.46 -13.01
CA GLN A 194 -11.99 -9.87 -13.38
C GLN A 194 -10.82 -10.46 -14.18
N GLN A 195 -9.89 -9.66 -14.65
CA GLN A 195 -8.72 -10.16 -15.36
C GLN A 195 -7.81 -10.97 -14.41
N PRO A 196 -7.15 -12.04 -14.90
CA PRO A 196 -6.28 -12.87 -14.06
C PRO A 196 -5.17 -12.10 -13.34
N ARG A 197 -4.67 -11.02 -13.94
CA ARG A 197 -3.62 -10.16 -13.35
C ARG A 197 -4.05 -9.43 -12.07
N PHE A 198 -5.34 -9.46 -11.73
CA PHE A 198 -5.88 -8.88 -10.50
C PHE A 198 -6.42 -9.93 -9.51
N ASN A 199 -6.21 -11.22 -9.79
CA ASN A 199 -6.67 -12.30 -8.91
C ASN A 199 -6.17 -12.16 -7.46
N GLY A 200 -4.94 -11.67 -7.30
CA GLY A 200 -4.30 -11.47 -6.00
C GLY A 200 -4.95 -10.38 -5.13
N TYR A 201 -5.85 -9.57 -5.68
CA TYR A 201 -6.48 -8.47 -4.93
C TYR A 201 -7.94 -8.74 -4.56
N ARG A 202 -8.57 -9.75 -5.18
CA ARG A 202 -10.02 -9.98 -5.05
C ARG A 202 -10.50 -10.12 -3.61
N ASN A 203 -9.76 -10.88 -2.80
CA ASN A 203 -10.13 -11.08 -1.40
C ASN A 203 -9.96 -9.79 -0.60
N PHE A 204 -8.86 -9.08 -0.78
CA PHE A 204 -8.62 -7.77 -0.15
C PHE A 204 -9.73 -6.77 -0.50
N VAL A 205 -10.06 -6.62 -1.79
CA VAL A 205 -11.13 -5.72 -2.26
C VAL A 205 -12.48 -6.10 -1.67
N ALA A 206 -12.82 -7.40 -1.65
CA ALA A 206 -14.05 -7.88 -1.04
C ALA A 206 -14.14 -7.52 0.45
N GLN A 207 -13.02 -7.60 1.18
CA GLN A 207 -12.99 -7.21 2.59
C GLN A 207 -13.06 -5.68 2.77
N VAL A 208 -12.43 -4.89 1.92
CA VAL A 208 -12.59 -3.42 1.94
C VAL A 208 -14.05 -3.04 1.76
N ILE A 209 -14.75 -3.65 0.80
CA ILE A 209 -16.19 -3.45 0.59
C ILE A 209 -16.96 -3.78 1.86
N LYS A 210 -16.82 -5.00 2.37
CA LYS A 210 -17.53 -5.50 3.55
C LYS A 210 -17.34 -4.60 4.79
N GLN A 211 -16.10 -4.19 5.05
CA GLN A 211 -15.79 -3.36 6.21
C GLN A 211 -16.31 -1.93 6.05
N THR A 212 -16.20 -1.37 4.84
CA THR A 212 -16.72 -0.04 4.53
C THR A 212 -18.22 0.06 4.68
N GLU A 213 -18.96 -0.97 4.25
CA GLU A 213 -20.41 -1.07 4.45
C GLU A 213 -20.82 -1.07 5.91
N GLY A 214 -20.04 -1.76 6.73
CA GLY A 214 -20.26 -1.85 8.16
C GLY A 214 -19.73 -0.66 8.97
N PHE A 215 -19.23 0.42 8.31
CA PHE A 215 -18.65 1.58 8.96
C PHE A 215 -19.44 2.86 8.61
N LYS A 216 -19.80 3.64 9.62
CA LYS A 216 -20.58 4.87 9.43
C LYS A 216 -19.75 6.07 8.99
N GLY A 217 -18.45 6.05 9.28
CA GLY A 217 -17.51 7.12 8.92
C GLY A 217 -17.02 7.03 7.48
N GLN A 218 -16.15 7.94 7.10
CA GLN A 218 -15.55 7.97 5.77
C GLN A 218 -14.32 7.07 5.68
N VAL A 219 -14.15 6.42 4.54
CA VAL A 219 -13.00 5.57 4.23
C VAL A 219 -12.24 6.17 3.06
N LEU A 220 -10.94 6.38 3.24
CA LEU A 220 -10.01 6.79 2.19
C LEU A 220 -9.06 5.65 1.90
N LEU A 221 -9.13 5.09 0.70
CA LEU A 221 -8.14 4.13 0.20
C LEU A 221 -7.09 4.88 -0.61
N VAL A 222 -5.85 4.82 -0.16
CA VAL A 222 -4.69 5.44 -0.82
C VAL A 222 -3.84 4.36 -1.45
N HIS A 223 -3.45 4.55 -2.71
CA HIS A 223 -2.54 3.65 -3.41
C HIS A 223 -1.70 4.36 -4.47
N GLY A 224 -0.65 3.69 -4.96
CA GLY A 224 0.26 4.16 -6.00
C GLY A 224 0.23 3.29 -7.26
N ASP A 225 1.37 2.70 -7.62
CA ASP A 225 1.65 1.72 -8.68
C ASP A 225 1.55 2.28 -10.11
N THR A 226 0.40 2.77 -10.54
CA THR A 226 0.19 3.21 -11.93
C THR A 226 0.58 4.67 -12.20
N HIS A 227 1.03 5.42 -11.19
CA HIS A 227 1.63 6.76 -11.29
C HIS A 227 0.71 7.91 -11.71
N PHE A 228 -0.59 7.69 -11.83
CA PHE A 228 -1.55 8.73 -12.22
C PHE A 228 -2.34 9.24 -11.02
N PHE A 229 -2.20 10.52 -10.73
CA PHE A 229 -3.04 11.12 -9.69
C PHE A 229 -4.52 11.00 -10.06
N LYS A 230 -5.30 10.39 -9.17
CA LYS A 230 -6.74 10.23 -9.35
C LYS A 230 -7.46 10.28 -7.99
N VAL A 231 -8.61 10.92 -7.97
CA VAL A 231 -9.54 10.89 -6.83
C VAL A 231 -10.92 10.57 -7.37
N ASP A 232 -11.49 9.46 -6.92
CA ASP A 232 -12.81 9.03 -7.37
C ASP A 232 -13.54 8.16 -6.32
N LYS A 233 -14.70 7.66 -6.71
CA LYS A 233 -15.53 6.70 -5.99
C LYS A 233 -15.46 5.35 -6.72
N PRO A 234 -14.42 4.52 -6.49
CA PRO A 234 -14.32 3.22 -7.11
C PRO A 234 -15.36 2.25 -6.51
N LEU A 235 -15.43 1.04 -7.02
CA LEU A 235 -16.38 0.03 -6.54
C LEU A 235 -17.84 0.46 -6.74
N TYR A 236 -18.05 1.28 -7.73
CA TYR A 236 -19.36 1.63 -8.24
C TYR A 236 -19.92 0.44 -9.03
N SER A 237 -21.15 0.05 -8.71
CA SER A 237 -21.96 -0.80 -9.59
C SER A 237 -23.39 -0.26 -9.62
N PRO A 238 -24.19 -0.53 -10.68
CA PRO A 238 -25.59 -0.14 -10.72
C PRO A 238 -26.39 -0.70 -9.53
N ALA A 239 -25.92 -1.82 -8.96
CA ALA A 239 -26.57 -2.46 -7.81
C ALA A 239 -26.04 -1.90 -6.46
N LYS A 240 -24.88 -1.23 -6.42
CA LYS A 240 -24.24 -0.87 -5.17
C LYS A 240 -23.23 0.27 -5.33
N LEU A 241 -23.50 1.35 -4.62
CA LEU A 241 -22.59 2.46 -4.44
C LEU A 241 -22.10 2.46 -2.99
N LEU A 242 -20.80 2.60 -2.76
CA LEU A 242 -20.21 2.87 -1.46
C LEU A 242 -19.95 4.38 -1.31
N PRO A 243 -20.93 5.16 -0.86
CA PRO A 243 -20.83 6.62 -0.84
C PRO A 243 -19.75 7.12 0.12
N ASN A 244 -19.44 6.34 1.15
CA ASN A 244 -18.42 6.65 2.15
C ASN A 244 -17.00 6.18 1.79
N LEU A 245 -16.78 5.48 0.67
CA LEU A 245 -15.45 5.14 0.17
C LEU A 245 -14.98 6.18 -0.85
N THR A 246 -13.75 6.64 -0.70
CA THR A 246 -13.04 7.45 -1.69
C THR A 246 -11.70 6.78 -1.98
N ARG A 247 -11.31 6.69 -3.25
CA ARG A 247 -9.96 6.31 -3.67
C ARG A 247 -9.12 7.55 -3.92
N LEU A 248 -7.88 7.50 -3.45
CA LEU A 248 -6.81 8.41 -3.81
C LEU A 248 -5.66 7.59 -4.39
N GLN A 249 -5.42 7.76 -5.67
CA GLN A 249 -4.21 7.30 -6.32
C GLN A 249 -3.17 8.42 -6.31
N THR A 250 -1.96 8.12 -5.89
CA THR A 250 -0.89 9.10 -5.75
C THR A 250 -0.13 9.30 -7.05
N PHE A 251 0.72 10.32 -7.09
CA PHE A 251 1.69 10.50 -8.16
C PHE A 251 2.82 9.47 -8.03
N GLY A 252 3.43 9.13 -9.15
CA GLY A 252 4.65 8.34 -9.21
C GLY A 252 5.61 8.88 -10.28
N SER A 253 6.79 8.28 -10.40
CA SER A 253 7.80 8.69 -11.37
C SER A 253 7.22 8.72 -12.81
N PRO A 254 7.55 9.73 -13.65
CA PRO A 254 8.54 10.80 -13.41
C PRO A 254 8.00 12.04 -12.66
N SER A 255 6.76 12.01 -12.20
CA SER A 255 6.14 13.15 -11.52
C SER A 255 6.62 13.26 -10.07
N LEU A 256 7.36 14.32 -9.75
CA LEU A 256 7.87 14.60 -8.39
C LEU A 256 6.83 15.32 -7.51
N HIS A 257 5.56 15.04 -7.72
CA HIS A 257 4.46 15.69 -7.01
C HIS A 257 4.04 14.82 -5.82
N TRP A 258 3.30 15.43 -4.89
CA TRP A 258 2.75 14.71 -3.76
C TRP A 258 1.32 15.17 -3.46
N VAL A 259 0.63 14.49 -2.58
CA VAL A 259 -0.74 14.82 -2.23
C VAL A 259 -0.82 15.19 -0.76
N LYS A 260 -1.43 16.34 -0.47
CA LYS A 260 -1.78 16.76 0.88
C LYS A 260 -3.21 16.33 1.18
N VAL A 261 -3.37 15.56 2.24
CA VAL A 261 -4.69 15.24 2.80
C VAL A 261 -4.85 16.00 4.11
N THR A 262 -5.89 16.83 4.18
CA THR A 262 -6.26 17.52 5.42
C THR A 262 -7.48 16.82 6.01
N VAL A 263 -7.41 16.51 7.31
CA VAL A 263 -8.53 15.97 8.07
C VAL A 263 -9.28 17.10 8.71
N ASP A 264 -10.55 17.31 8.33
CA ASP A 264 -11.43 18.35 8.86
C ASP A 264 -12.61 17.70 9.59
N ALA A 265 -12.46 17.53 10.90
CA ALA A 265 -13.45 16.90 11.76
C ALA A 265 -14.80 17.65 11.86
N GLY A 266 -14.83 18.90 11.46
CA GLY A 266 -16.04 19.73 11.44
C GLY A 266 -16.78 19.77 10.11
N SER A 267 -16.26 19.10 9.08
CA SER A 267 -16.81 19.09 7.73
C SER A 267 -17.48 17.76 7.40
N ASP A 268 -18.56 17.80 6.60
CA ASP A 268 -19.16 16.62 5.99
C ASP A 268 -18.17 15.91 5.03
N GLN A 269 -17.15 16.62 4.54
CA GLN A 269 -16.00 16.09 3.82
C GLN A 269 -14.80 15.99 4.76
N LEU A 270 -14.71 14.88 5.50
CA LEU A 270 -13.62 14.64 6.44
C LEU A 270 -12.23 14.76 5.80
N PHE A 271 -12.07 14.29 4.56
CA PHE A 271 -10.80 14.27 3.82
C PHE A 271 -10.81 15.31 2.71
N GLN A 272 -10.02 16.37 2.87
CA GLN A 272 -9.77 17.35 1.82
C GLN A 272 -8.46 16.99 1.12
N ILE A 273 -8.54 16.64 -0.16
CA ILE A 273 -7.42 16.11 -0.96
C ILE A 273 -6.92 17.19 -1.90
N GLN A 274 -5.64 17.53 -1.81
CA GLN A 274 -5.02 18.59 -2.60
C GLN A 274 -3.72 18.06 -3.24
N PRO A 275 -3.62 18.00 -4.58
CA PRO A 275 -2.34 17.76 -5.24
C PRO A 275 -1.40 18.95 -5.02
N VAL A 276 -0.14 18.66 -4.70
CA VAL A 276 0.92 19.64 -4.52
C VAL A 276 1.92 19.49 -5.64
N ILE A 277 1.88 20.44 -6.56
CA ILE A 277 2.74 20.44 -7.74
C ILE A 277 4.10 21.04 -7.36
N VAL A 278 5.12 20.20 -7.43
CA VAL A 278 6.50 20.64 -7.23
C VAL A 278 7.00 21.21 -8.56
N ARG A 279 7.40 22.47 -8.55
CA ARG A 279 8.06 23.08 -9.71
C ARG A 279 9.48 22.54 -9.77
N GLN A 280 9.87 22.01 -10.91
CA GLN A 280 11.27 21.73 -11.16
C GLN A 280 12.03 23.07 -11.29
N PRO A 281 13.23 23.15 -10.74
CA PRO A 281 14.08 24.35 -10.85
C PRO A 281 14.46 24.68 -12.28
#